data_6aa7ddb46e119ce44f9ae723761e2952
#
_entry.id   6aa7ddb46e119ce44f9ae723761e2952
#
_cell.length_a   1.000
_cell.length_b   1.000
_cell.length_c   1.000
_cell.angle_alpha   90.00
_cell.angle_beta   90.00
_cell.angle_gamma   90.00
#
_symmetry.space_group_name_H-M   'P 1'
#
loop_
_entity.id
_entity.type
_entity.pdbx_description
1 polymer ?
#
loop_
_entity_poly.entity_id
_entity_poly.type
_entity_poly.pdbx_seq_one_letter_code
_entity_poly.pdbx_strand_id
1 'polypeptide(L)'
;MVHNANHLRHSIDGLKVGGHQASSASITTIMTALYFNVLKVQDRVAVKPHASPVFHAIQYMLGRQTEDKLKAFRSLGGTQSYPSRTKDSDGVDFSTGSVGLGVAMTLFASMVQDYTRLNEVVNKQLANVNEPG
;
A
#
# COMPACT_ATOMS: atom_id res chain seq x y z
N MET A 1 12.18 -12.16 -1.71
CA MET A 1 10.98 -12.46 -0.89
C MET A 1 10.31 -13.76 -1.33
N VAL A 2 9.58 -13.83 -2.44
CA VAL A 2 8.81 -15.02 -2.86
C VAL A 2 9.67 -16.26 -3.01
N HIS A 3 10.84 -16.18 -3.69
CA HIS A 3 11.78 -17.29 -3.81
C HIS A 3 12.30 -17.76 -2.45
N ASN A 4 12.70 -16.83 -1.59
CA ASN A 4 13.16 -17.17 -0.23
C ASN A 4 12.07 -17.91 0.55
N ALA A 5 10.84 -17.41 0.54
CA ALA A 5 9.71 -18.00 1.25
C ALA A 5 9.34 -19.41 0.77
N ASN A 6 9.56 -19.71 -0.52
CA ASN A 6 9.14 -20.98 -1.10
C ASN A 6 10.27 -22.02 -1.24
N HIS A 7 11.56 -21.60 -1.22
CA HIS A 7 12.67 -22.48 -1.57
C HIS A 7 13.84 -22.43 -0.60
N LEU A 8 14.08 -21.29 0.08
CA LEU A 8 15.25 -21.14 0.94
C LEU A 8 14.88 -21.24 2.43
N ARG A 9 13.72 -20.72 2.81
CA ARG A 9 13.24 -20.77 4.18
C ARG A 9 12.74 -22.18 4.51
N HIS A 10 13.16 -22.72 5.65
CA HIS A 10 12.67 -24.02 6.13
C HIS A 10 11.16 -24.01 6.30
N SER A 11 10.47 -24.99 5.72
CA SER A 11 9.04 -25.22 5.91
C SER A 11 8.85 -26.50 6.74
N ILE A 12 8.06 -26.39 7.81
CA ILE A 12 7.80 -27.50 8.74
C ILE A 12 6.99 -28.61 8.05
N ASP A 13 6.07 -28.21 7.18
CA ASP A 13 5.14 -29.13 6.48
C ASP A 13 5.52 -29.38 5.01
N GLY A 14 6.64 -28.81 4.55
CA GLY A 14 7.10 -28.92 3.16
C GLY A 14 6.26 -28.14 2.14
N LEU A 15 5.22 -27.42 2.60
CA LEU A 15 4.34 -26.66 1.72
C LEU A 15 4.97 -25.31 1.31
N LYS A 16 4.71 -24.91 0.08
CA LYS A 16 5.09 -23.59 -0.43
C LYS A 16 4.08 -22.55 0.04
N VAL A 17 4.57 -21.41 0.48
CA VAL A 17 3.70 -20.29 0.92
C VAL A 17 3.04 -19.54 -0.23
N GLY A 18 3.42 -19.85 -1.48
CA GLY A 18 2.89 -19.20 -2.67
C GLY A 18 3.48 -17.81 -2.92
N GLY A 19 2.81 -17.04 -3.76
CA GLY A 19 3.24 -15.71 -4.22
C GLY A 19 3.30 -15.66 -5.75
N HIS A 20 3.32 -14.45 -6.30
CA HIS A 20 3.20 -14.21 -7.74
C HIS A 20 4.42 -13.44 -8.26
N GLN A 21 5.50 -14.16 -8.58
CA GLN A 21 6.74 -13.57 -9.10
C GLN A 21 6.49 -12.84 -10.43
N ALA A 22 5.76 -13.46 -11.37
CA ALA A 22 5.47 -12.87 -12.67
C ALA A 22 4.65 -11.59 -12.54
N SER A 23 3.62 -11.57 -11.68
CA SER A 23 2.84 -10.37 -11.40
C SER A 23 3.68 -9.27 -10.76
N SER A 24 4.58 -9.62 -9.85
CA SER A 24 5.53 -8.67 -9.27
C SER A 24 6.47 -8.10 -10.33
N ALA A 25 7.04 -8.94 -11.18
CA ALA A 25 7.93 -8.51 -12.26
C ALA A 25 7.24 -7.55 -13.23
N SER A 26 6.00 -7.84 -13.64
CA SER A 26 5.24 -7.02 -14.59
C SER A 26 4.92 -5.61 -14.06
N ILE A 27 4.78 -5.43 -12.75
CA ILE A 27 4.43 -4.14 -12.15
C ILE A 27 5.63 -3.36 -11.59
N THR A 28 6.82 -3.96 -11.54
CA THR A 28 7.99 -3.37 -10.88
C THR A 28 8.32 -2.00 -11.43
N THR A 29 8.43 -1.84 -12.74
CA THR A 29 8.78 -0.55 -13.36
C THR A 29 7.75 0.53 -13.03
N ILE A 30 6.46 0.21 -13.13
CA ILE A 30 5.37 1.15 -12.84
C ILE A 30 5.42 1.56 -11.37
N MET A 31 5.54 0.61 -10.45
CA MET A 31 5.61 0.89 -9.00
C MET A 31 6.85 1.69 -8.64
N THR A 32 8.00 1.39 -9.25
CA THR A 32 9.24 2.15 -9.01
C THR A 32 9.08 3.59 -9.48
N ALA A 33 8.61 3.81 -10.70
CA ALA A 33 8.36 5.15 -11.21
C ALA A 33 7.36 5.92 -10.34
N LEU A 34 6.27 5.26 -9.93
CA LEU A 34 5.26 5.85 -9.08
C LEU A 34 5.85 6.33 -7.75
N TYR A 35 6.52 5.45 -7.01
CA TYR A 35 7.00 5.75 -5.65
C TYR A 35 8.22 6.68 -5.61
N PHE A 36 9.09 6.67 -6.61
CA PHE A 36 10.32 7.47 -6.59
C PHE A 36 10.24 8.77 -7.40
N ASN A 37 9.27 8.90 -8.34
CA ASN A 37 9.23 10.08 -9.21
C ASN A 37 7.87 10.81 -9.21
N VAL A 38 6.76 10.15 -8.88
CA VAL A 38 5.43 10.71 -9.11
C VAL A 38 4.72 11.09 -7.82
N LEU A 39 4.70 10.18 -6.84
CA LEU A 39 3.93 10.37 -5.59
C LEU A 39 4.45 11.54 -4.77
N LYS A 40 3.51 12.32 -4.26
CA LYS A 40 3.71 13.39 -3.29
C LYS A 40 3.31 12.92 -1.90
N VAL A 41 3.69 13.66 -0.88
CA VAL A 41 3.45 13.31 0.54
C VAL A 41 1.96 13.09 0.85
N GLN A 42 1.08 13.86 0.19
CA GLN A 42 -0.36 13.76 0.39
C GLN A 42 -1.03 12.62 -0.37
N ASP A 43 -0.36 12.02 -1.36
CA ASP A 43 -0.95 10.96 -2.17
C ASP A 43 -1.10 9.66 -1.38
N ARG A 44 -2.11 8.88 -1.72
CA ARG A 44 -2.41 7.59 -1.10
C ARG A 44 -2.53 6.52 -2.17
N VAL A 45 -2.00 5.33 -1.88
CA VAL A 45 -1.93 4.23 -2.84
C VAL A 45 -2.57 2.96 -2.29
N ALA A 46 -3.52 2.42 -3.03
CA ALA A 46 -4.07 1.10 -2.74
C ALA A 46 -3.30 0.02 -3.51
N VAL A 47 -2.43 -0.69 -2.81
CA VAL A 47 -1.57 -1.72 -3.42
C VAL A 47 -2.31 -3.05 -3.48
N LYS A 48 -2.46 -3.59 -4.69
CA LYS A 48 -3.04 -4.93 -4.89
C LYS A 48 -2.12 -6.01 -4.30
N PRO A 49 -2.66 -7.06 -3.64
CA PRO A 49 -1.85 -8.13 -3.03
C PRO A 49 -0.82 -8.79 -3.98
N HIS A 50 -1.13 -8.91 -5.26
CA HIS A 50 -0.20 -9.46 -6.26
C HIS A 50 1.07 -8.60 -6.45
N ALA A 51 1.01 -7.31 -6.10
CA ALA A 51 2.13 -6.37 -6.13
C ALA A 51 2.78 -6.19 -4.74
N SER A 52 2.30 -6.86 -3.71
CA SER A 52 2.82 -6.67 -2.34
C SER A 52 4.33 -6.92 -2.19
N PRO A 53 4.95 -7.92 -2.86
CA PRO A 53 6.39 -8.08 -2.78
C PRO A 53 7.17 -6.86 -3.30
N VAL A 54 6.70 -6.24 -4.37
CA VAL A 54 7.31 -5.01 -4.91
C VAL A 54 7.11 -3.84 -3.96
N PHE A 55 5.91 -3.68 -3.42
CA PHE A 55 5.61 -2.66 -2.43
C PHE A 55 6.53 -2.77 -1.21
N HIS A 56 6.62 -3.93 -0.58
CA HIS A 56 7.48 -4.13 0.59
C HIS A 56 8.97 -3.92 0.27
N ALA A 57 9.42 -4.30 -0.94
CA ALA A 57 10.78 -4.03 -1.38
C ALA A 57 11.04 -2.52 -1.53
N ILE A 58 10.09 -1.76 -2.07
CA ILE A 58 10.16 -0.30 -2.16
C ILE A 58 10.20 0.31 -0.75
N GLN A 59 9.35 -0.15 0.17
CA GLN A 59 9.36 0.34 1.56
C GLN A 59 10.70 0.06 2.27
N TYR A 60 11.33 -1.06 1.97
CA TYR A 60 12.67 -1.37 2.44
C TYR A 60 13.71 -0.37 1.88
N MET A 61 13.68 -0.10 0.58
CA MET A 61 14.58 0.89 -0.05
C MET A 61 14.37 2.31 0.49
N LEU A 62 13.16 2.64 0.93
CA LEU A 62 12.83 3.90 1.60
C LEU A 62 13.15 3.91 3.11
N GLY A 63 13.76 2.85 3.64
CA GLY A 63 14.11 2.73 5.06
C GLY A 63 12.93 2.49 6.01
N ARG A 64 11.76 2.14 5.49
CA ARG A 64 10.52 1.93 6.25
C ARG A 64 10.22 0.46 6.57
N GLN A 65 11.06 -0.45 6.09
CA GLN A 65 10.91 -1.89 6.28
C GLN A 65 12.27 -2.52 6.56
N THR A 66 12.32 -3.70 7.19
CA THR A 66 13.55 -4.40 7.51
C THR A 66 13.75 -5.63 6.64
N GLU A 67 15.01 -6.03 6.43
CA GLU A 67 15.36 -7.23 5.67
C GLU A 67 14.78 -8.50 6.32
N ASP A 68 14.80 -8.59 7.65
CA ASP A 68 14.28 -9.73 8.39
C ASP A 68 12.77 -9.92 8.15
N LYS A 69 12.01 -8.83 8.13
CA LYS A 69 10.58 -8.89 7.80
C LYS A 69 10.34 -9.28 6.34
N LEU A 70 11.20 -8.84 5.42
CA LEU A 70 11.13 -9.28 4.01
C LEU A 70 11.43 -10.78 3.87
N LYS A 71 12.44 -11.29 4.61
CA LYS A 71 12.76 -12.73 4.64
C LYS A 71 11.61 -13.54 5.25
N ALA A 72 10.92 -12.97 6.23
CA ALA A 72 9.76 -13.56 6.89
C ALA A 72 8.44 -13.35 6.13
N PHE A 73 8.48 -13.00 4.84
CA PHE A 73 7.28 -12.81 4.03
C PHE A 73 6.28 -13.98 4.18
N ARG A 74 5.02 -13.67 4.48
CA ARG A 74 3.95 -14.66 4.75
C ARG A 74 4.20 -15.54 5.98
N SER A 75 5.05 -15.15 6.92
CA SER A 75 5.17 -15.79 8.23
C SER A 75 4.63 -14.88 9.32
N LEU A 76 4.47 -15.44 10.50
CA LEU A 76 4.13 -14.68 11.69
C LEU A 76 5.19 -13.59 11.95
N GLY A 77 4.75 -12.37 12.13
CA GLY A 77 5.63 -11.21 12.34
C GLY A 77 6.35 -10.69 11.10
N GLY A 78 6.21 -11.37 9.94
CA GLY A 78 6.76 -10.92 8.66
C GLY A 78 5.81 -10.03 7.86
N THR A 79 6.26 -9.62 6.67
CA THR A 79 5.43 -8.81 5.75
C THR A 79 4.24 -9.59 5.22
N GLN A 80 3.09 -8.90 5.12
CA GLN A 80 1.85 -9.50 4.68
C GLN A 80 1.76 -9.58 3.15
N SER A 81 1.17 -10.67 2.64
CA SER A 81 0.82 -10.76 1.21
C SER A 81 -0.36 -9.87 0.83
N TYR A 82 -1.19 -9.56 1.81
CA TYR A 82 -2.25 -8.57 1.74
C TYR A 82 -1.79 -7.38 2.59
N PRO A 83 -1.25 -6.31 1.99
CA PRO A 83 -0.76 -5.17 2.75
C PRO A 83 -1.82 -4.68 3.74
N SER A 84 -1.43 -4.50 4.99
CA SER A 84 -2.35 -4.25 6.09
C SER A 84 -1.88 -3.07 6.94
N ARG A 85 -2.73 -2.07 7.12
CA ARG A 85 -2.47 -0.92 7.98
C ARG A 85 -2.24 -1.28 9.45
N THR A 86 -2.70 -2.44 9.88
CA THR A 86 -2.65 -2.86 11.29
C THR A 86 -1.60 -3.94 11.58
N LYS A 87 -1.11 -4.62 10.56
CA LYS A 87 -0.17 -5.75 10.70
C LYS A 87 1.21 -5.48 10.14
N ASP A 88 1.29 -4.67 9.08
CA ASP A 88 2.57 -4.26 8.51
C ASP A 88 3.13 -3.04 9.25
N SER A 89 4.44 -2.92 9.29
CA SER A 89 5.16 -1.78 9.88
C SER A 89 5.47 -0.68 8.87
N ASP A 90 5.28 -0.98 7.59
CA ASP A 90 5.47 -0.04 6.50
C ASP A 90 4.21 0.83 6.26
N GLY A 91 4.40 1.91 5.48
CA GLY A 91 3.36 2.89 5.23
C GLY A 91 2.25 2.39 4.30
N VAL A 92 1.41 1.50 4.80
CA VAL A 92 0.24 1.00 4.08
C VAL A 92 -0.91 2.00 4.19
N ASP A 93 -1.30 2.63 3.09
CA ASP A 93 -2.43 3.58 3.08
C ASP A 93 -3.79 2.87 3.16
N PHE A 94 -3.96 1.76 2.47
CA PHE A 94 -5.18 0.97 2.43
C PHE A 94 -4.90 -0.52 2.65
N SER A 95 -5.65 -1.15 3.54
CA SER A 95 -5.68 -2.61 3.62
C SER A 95 -6.55 -3.14 2.48
N THR A 96 -5.93 -3.80 1.49
CA THR A 96 -6.61 -4.18 0.25
C THR A 96 -6.80 -5.68 0.10
N GLY A 97 -7.73 -6.06 -0.77
CA GLY A 97 -7.94 -7.42 -1.26
C GLY A 97 -7.72 -7.55 -2.76
N SER A 98 -7.89 -8.75 -3.31
CA SER A 98 -7.66 -9.05 -4.73
C SER A 98 -8.89 -8.91 -5.63
N VAL A 99 -10.06 -8.56 -5.07
CA VAL A 99 -11.38 -8.58 -5.73
C VAL A 99 -11.92 -7.18 -6.05
N GLY A 100 -11.07 -6.26 -6.47
CA GLY A 100 -11.47 -4.90 -6.83
C GLY A 100 -11.60 -3.93 -5.63
N LEU A 101 -11.36 -4.40 -4.42
CA LEU A 101 -11.51 -3.60 -3.21
C LEU A 101 -10.63 -2.33 -3.23
N GLY A 102 -9.39 -2.42 -3.72
CA GLY A 102 -8.50 -1.27 -3.80
C GLY A 102 -9.07 -0.15 -4.68
N VAL A 103 -9.65 -0.50 -5.84
CA VAL A 103 -10.29 0.48 -6.74
C VAL A 103 -11.49 1.14 -6.06
N ALA A 104 -12.37 0.34 -5.43
CA ALA A 104 -13.54 0.86 -4.73
C ALA A 104 -13.13 1.79 -3.57
N MET A 105 -12.17 1.40 -2.75
CA MET A 105 -11.70 2.20 -1.62
C MET A 105 -11.07 3.53 -2.07
N THR A 106 -10.27 3.53 -3.12
CA THR A 106 -9.67 4.78 -3.64
C THR A 106 -10.71 5.69 -4.27
N LEU A 107 -11.71 5.14 -4.97
CA LEU A 107 -12.82 5.91 -5.49
C LEU A 107 -13.59 6.62 -4.37
N PHE A 108 -14.02 5.88 -3.35
CA PHE A 108 -14.74 6.46 -2.22
C PHE A 108 -13.87 7.46 -1.43
N ALA A 109 -12.60 7.17 -1.23
CA ALA A 109 -11.69 8.11 -0.59
C ALA A 109 -11.55 9.42 -1.38
N SER A 110 -11.47 9.35 -2.70
CA SER A 110 -11.46 10.52 -3.58
C SER A 110 -12.75 11.34 -3.46
N MET A 111 -13.91 10.67 -3.51
CA MET A 111 -15.21 11.34 -3.36
C MET A 111 -15.35 12.04 -2.01
N VAL A 112 -14.90 11.40 -0.92
CA VAL A 112 -14.90 12.02 0.42
C VAL A 112 -13.96 13.22 0.47
N GLN A 113 -12.80 13.12 -0.15
CA GLN A 113 -11.84 14.22 -0.22
C GLN A 113 -12.43 15.43 -0.97
N ASP A 114 -13.08 15.20 -2.11
CA ASP A 114 -13.71 16.25 -2.89
C ASP A 114 -14.87 16.89 -2.12
N TYR A 115 -15.70 16.09 -1.45
CA TYR A 115 -16.77 16.58 -0.59
C TYR A 115 -16.23 17.45 0.55
N THR A 116 -15.16 17.02 1.21
CA THR A 116 -14.54 17.77 2.31
C THR A 116 -14.01 19.11 1.82
N ARG A 117 -13.28 19.13 0.71
CA ARG A 117 -12.75 20.35 0.10
C ARG A 117 -13.86 21.34 -0.27
N LEU A 118 -14.95 20.84 -0.87
CA LEU A 118 -16.09 21.67 -1.25
C LEU A 118 -16.72 22.33 -0.02
N ASN A 119 -16.93 21.58 1.06
CA ASN A 119 -17.50 22.12 2.29
C ASN A 119 -16.56 23.11 2.98
N GLU A 120 -15.25 22.93 2.94
CA GLU A 120 -14.29 23.90 3.46
C GLU A 120 -14.39 25.25 2.70
N VAL A 121 -14.51 25.19 1.37
CA VAL A 121 -14.67 26.39 0.53
C VAL A 121 -15.98 27.09 0.85
N VAL A 122 -17.09 26.35 0.94
CA VAL A 122 -18.40 26.91 1.27
C VAL A 122 -18.41 27.55 2.66
N ASN A 123 -17.85 26.86 3.67
CA ASN A 123 -17.78 27.40 5.03
C ASN A 123 -16.93 28.70 5.13
N LYS A 124 -15.82 28.74 4.39
CA LYS A 124 -14.99 29.96 4.31
C LYS A 124 -15.75 31.12 3.66
N GLN A 125 -16.51 30.86 2.61
CA GLN A 125 -17.33 31.90 1.95
C GLN A 125 -18.44 32.41 2.86
N LEU A 126 -19.11 31.51 3.59
CA LEU A 126 -20.15 31.90 4.55
C LEU A 126 -19.60 32.71 5.73
N ALA A 127 -18.41 32.38 6.22
CA ALA A 127 -17.74 33.13 7.28
C ALA A 127 -17.44 34.56 6.83
N ASN A 128 -16.90 34.74 5.61
CA ASN A 128 -16.58 36.06 5.06
C ASN A 128 -17.82 36.95 4.82
N VAL A 129 -19.00 36.38 4.58
CA VAL A 129 -20.26 37.13 4.40
C VAL A 129 -20.84 37.60 5.74
N ASN A 130 -20.53 36.90 6.83
CA ASN A 130 -21.06 37.18 8.16
C ASN A 130 -20.14 38.04 9.03
N GLU A 131 -18.99 38.50 8.53
CA GLU A 131 -18.21 39.54 9.22
C GLU A 131 -18.85 40.91 8.99
N PRO A 132 -19.34 41.59 10.05
CA PRO A 132 -19.82 42.97 9.92
C PRO A 132 -18.63 43.89 9.62
N GLY A 133 -18.69 44.60 8.49
CA GLY A 133 -17.70 45.60 8.09
C GLY A 133 -17.66 46.81 9.06
#